data_1a6e22d9cbe16ce44af7140f579794c3
#
_entry.id   1a6e22d9cbe16ce44af7140f579794c3
#
_cell.length_a   1.000
_cell.length_b   1.000
_cell.length_c   1.000
_cell.angle_alpha   90.00
_cell.angle_beta   90.00
_cell.angle_gamma   90.00
#
_symmetry.space_group_name_H-M   'P 1'
#
loop_
_entity.id
_entity.type
_entity.pdbx_description
1 polymer ?
#
loop_
_entity_poly.entity_id
_entity_poly.type
_entity_poly.pdbx_seq_one_letter_code
_entity_poly.pdbx_strand_id
1 'polypeptide(L)'
;MRKMKKMKKTKNKALIIFVSAFLSLLLVFGAVMITVSAVANARSVASLGDVRLEAGEAAYFAAYYKTRYVAALKADKDIAFFDTEAFWGSTAANGKTYRENLDDGICDYIKNVLACSYIYDSRVALTKDEERKILSSAEEILEYRAGGDVNAFDEMTAKYGFSYRDVKKAAVKLYKMQRVQALLYGADGKGCASLVEECEEHLMGYTHVYLLFIRTSTKFVTDKDSGEVYEVALTDAEISARAAVIGELRRAIANKESGADMQITEKMFMDRLSEFGEDSDSLQKTGYYFREGTKFTSDAALEYPDIVEKSLDMSVGAFSEVVTDFGTCFIYKCAPVSGIYLTEGSESFFSDFYLTLSDKLFSENLSALSQEALLKDKFYELDLGSLEYTSEYYVRFD
;
A
#
# COMPACT_ATOMS: atom_id res chain seq x y z
N MET A 1 -49.81 -56.77 21.27
CA MET A 1 -49.75 -56.04 19.98
C MET A 1 -50.47 -54.66 19.97
N ARG A 2 -51.60 -54.48 20.60
CA ARG A 2 -52.33 -53.16 20.61
C ARG A 2 -51.58 -52.00 21.31
N LYS A 3 -50.77 -52.21 22.37
CA LYS A 3 -50.00 -51.16 23.06
C LYS A 3 -48.80 -50.61 22.20
N MET A 4 -48.12 -51.45 21.43
CA MET A 4 -47.01 -51.03 20.57
C MET A 4 -47.47 -50.20 19.35
N LYS A 5 -48.65 -50.49 18.78
CA LYS A 5 -49.21 -49.69 17.70
C LYS A 5 -49.60 -48.27 18.16
N LYS A 6 -50.09 -48.12 19.43
CA LYS A 6 -50.47 -46.82 20.01
C LYS A 6 -49.22 -45.94 20.29
N MET A 7 -48.12 -46.53 20.76
CA MET A 7 -46.87 -45.78 21.01
C MET A 7 -46.19 -45.28 19.71
N LYS A 8 -46.22 -46.09 18.61
CA LYS A 8 -45.68 -45.65 17.30
C LYS A 8 -46.49 -44.48 16.72
N LYS A 9 -47.84 -44.52 16.88
CA LYS A 9 -48.70 -43.46 16.36
C LYS A 9 -48.57 -42.12 17.12
N THR A 10 -48.19 -42.15 18.42
CA THR A 10 -47.96 -40.98 19.24
C THR A 10 -46.57 -40.36 18.94
N LYS A 11 -45.53 -41.20 18.73
CA LYS A 11 -44.20 -40.72 18.34
C LYS A 11 -44.20 -40.06 16.96
N ASN A 12 -44.94 -40.60 16.00
CA ASN A 12 -45.06 -39.96 14.69
C ASN A 12 -45.84 -38.61 14.74
N LYS A 13 -46.86 -38.48 15.61
CA LYS A 13 -47.55 -37.20 15.80
C LYS A 13 -46.66 -36.15 16.45
N ALA A 14 -45.87 -36.51 17.47
CA ALA A 14 -44.93 -35.63 18.10
C ALA A 14 -43.81 -35.18 17.11
N LEU A 15 -43.32 -36.08 16.26
CA LEU A 15 -42.35 -35.76 15.23
C LEU A 15 -42.91 -34.79 14.19
N ILE A 16 -44.16 -35.02 13.74
CA ILE A 16 -44.82 -34.11 12.78
C ILE A 16 -45.03 -32.74 13.38
N ILE A 17 -45.41 -32.63 14.64
CA ILE A 17 -45.58 -31.34 15.34
C ILE A 17 -44.23 -30.65 15.46
N PHE A 18 -43.17 -31.37 15.82
CA PHE A 18 -41.83 -30.81 15.92
C PHE A 18 -41.29 -30.28 14.58
N VAL A 19 -41.45 -31.08 13.51
CA VAL A 19 -41.02 -30.70 12.15
C VAL A 19 -41.83 -29.49 11.64
N SER A 20 -43.17 -29.48 11.89
CA SER A 20 -44.00 -28.31 11.47
C SER A 20 -43.66 -27.05 12.26
N ALA A 21 -43.40 -27.15 13.56
CA ALA A 21 -42.94 -26.01 14.37
C ALA A 21 -41.57 -25.50 13.93
N PHE A 22 -40.64 -26.39 13.62
CA PHE A 22 -39.29 -26.04 13.11
C PHE A 22 -39.39 -25.36 11.72
N LEU A 23 -40.22 -25.90 10.81
CA LEU A 23 -40.47 -25.28 9.50
C LEU A 23 -41.12 -23.90 9.64
N SER A 24 -42.07 -23.75 10.55
CA SER A 24 -42.71 -22.46 10.84
C SER A 24 -41.71 -21.44 11.39
N LEU A 25 -40.80 -21.88 12.27
CA LEU A 25 -39.73 -21.05 12.82
C LEU A 25 -38.76 -20.59 11.71
N LEU A 26 -38.37 -21.49 10.79
CA LEU A 26 -37.55 -21.16 9.64
C LEU A 26 -38.23 -20.16 8.69
N LEU A 27 -39.52 -20.31 8.44
CA LEU A 27 -40.30 -19.36 7.61
C LEU A 27 -40.41 -17.99 8.26
N VAL A 28 -40.67 -17.91 9.57
CA VAL A 28 -40.70 -16.66 10.31
C VAL A 28 -39.31 -16.00 10.29
N PHE A 29 -38.25 -16.78 10.56
CA PHE A 29 -36.85 -16.28 10.49
C PHE A 29 -36.52 -15.77 9.09
N GLY A 30 -36.85 -16.51 8.06
CA GLY A 30 -36.66 -16.11 6.65
C GLY A 30 -37.43 -14.81 6.33
N ALA A 31 -38.67 -14.68 6.75
CA ALA A 31 -39.45 -13.47 6.54
C ALA A 31 -38.87 -12.25 7.30
N VAL A 32 -38.41 -12.45 8.54
CA VAL A 32 -37.72 -11.41 9.31
C VAL A 32 -36.43 -10.98 8.61
N MET A 33 -35.60 -11.92 8.15
CA MET A 33 -34.38 -11.62 7.43
C MET A 33 -34.60 -10.85 6.14
N ILE A 34 -35.62 -11.25 5.35
CA ILE A 34 -36.00 -10.54 4.12
C ILE A 34 -36.45 -9.11 4.46
N THR A 35 -37.27 -8.94 5.50
CA THR A 35 -37.78 -7.61 5.91
C THR A 35 -36.65 -6.71 6.39
N VAL A 36 -35.73 -7.24 7.22
CA VAL A 36 -34.55 -6.49 7.71
C VAL A 36 -33.63 -6.09 6.54
N SER A 37 -33.42 -7.01 5.60
CA SER A 37 -32.62 -6.72 4.39
C SER A 37 -33.27 -5.67 3.50
N ALA A 38 -34.57 -5.74 3.30
CA ALA A 38 -35.34 -4.76 2.53
C ALA A 38 -35.29 -3.35 3.15
N VAL A 39 -35.47 -3.25 4.48
CA VAL A 39 -35.37 -1.97 5.21
C VAL A 39 -33.95 -1.40 5.14
N ALA A 40 -32.93 -2.23 5.35
CA ALA A 40 -31.52 -1.80 5.23
C ALA A 40 -31.23 -1.30 3.82
N ASN A 41 -31.72 -1.99 2.79
CA ASN A 41 -31.55 -1.59 1.40
C ASN A 41 -32.28 -0.28 1.07
N ALA A 42 -33.45 -0.04 1.65
CA ALA A 42 -34.20 1.21 1.47
C ALA A 42 -33.54 2.44 2.10
N ARG A 43 -32.76 2.23 3.19
CA ARG A 43 -32.01 3.29 3.88
C ARG A 43 -30.63 3.55 3.30
N SER A 44 -30.05 2.59 2.59
CA SER A 44 -28.71 2.74 2.04
C SER A 44 -28.70 3.70 0.83
N VAL A 45 -27.66 4.53 0.77
CA VAL A 45 -27.39 5.45 -0.34
C VAL A 45 -26.33 4.87 -1.29
N ALA A 46 -25.49 3.94 -0.81
CA ALA A 46 -24.50 3.25 -1.62
C ALA A 46 -24.37 1.78 -1.19
N SER A 47 -23.91 0.89 -2.09
CA SER A 47 -23.76 -0.53 -1.77
C SER A 47 -22.79 -1.25 -2.72
N LEU A 48 -22.17 -2.33 -2.22
CA LEU A 48 -21.44 -3.31 -3.00
C LEU A 48 -21.69 -4.71 -2.40
N GLY A 49 -22.27 -5.62 -3.16
CA GLY A 49 -22.71 -6.91 -2.64
C GLY A 49 -23.62 -6.72 -1.43
N ASP A 50 -23.26 -7.28 -0.28
CA ASP A 50 -24.00 -7.14 0.98
C ASP A 50 -23.57 -5.93 1.84
N VAL A 51 -22.49 -5.26 1.47
CA VAL A 51 -22.03 -4.06 2.16
C VAL A 51 -22.92 -2.88 1.81
N ARG A 52 -23.41 -2.17 2.82
CA ARG A 52 -24.30 -1.02 2.69
C ARG A 52 -23.71 0.20 3.37
N LEU A 53 -24.01 1.38 2.82
CA LEU A 53 -23.67 2.69 3.39
C LEU A 53 -24.93 3.52 3.54
N GLU A 54 -25.20 4.03 4.74
CA GLU A 54 -26.31 4.96 5.01
C GLU A 54 -25.86 6.41 4.78
N ALA A 55 -26.78 7.35 4.68
CA ALA A 55 -26.49 8.76 4.38
C ALA A 55 -25.52 9.42 5.37
N GLY A 56 -25.71 9.21 6.68
CA GLY A 56 -24.81 9.76 7.70
C GLY A 56 -23.41 9.16 7.66
N GLU A 57 -23.26 7.88 7.31
CA GLU A 57 -21.95 7.28 7.07
C GLU A 57 -21.26 7.90 5.84
N ALA A 58 -22.03 8.14 4.76
CA ALA A 58 -21.53 8.81 3.55
C ALA A 58 -21.05 10.23 3.88
N ALA A 59 -21.83 10.98 4.67
CA ALA A 59 -21.45 12.32 5.12
C ALA A 59 -20.17 12.31 5.99
N TYR A 60 -20.01 11.33 6.89
CA TYR A 60 -18.79 11.16 7.68
C TYR A 60 -17.56 10.94 6.80
N PHE A 61 -17.63 10.03 5.82
CA PHE A 61 -16.54 9.78 4.90
C PHE A 61 -16.26 10.96 3.97
N ALA A 62 -17.29 11.67 3.52
CA ALA A 62 -17.16 12.87 2.70
C ALA A 62 -16.46 13.99 3.47
N ALA A 63 -16.85 14.25 4.73
CA ALA A 63 -16.20 15.23 5.59
C ALA A 63 -14.72 14.90 5.80
N TYR A 64 -14.39 13.60 5.97
CA TYR A 64 -13.00 13.14 6.04
C TYR A 64 -12.24 13.42 4.76
N TYR A 65 -12.74 12.97 3.64
CA TYR A 65 -12.09 13.17 2.34
C TYR A 65 -11.87 14.66 2.06
N LYS A 66 -12.90 15.48 2.24
CA LYS A 66 -12.82 16.95 2.04
C LYS A 66 -11.77 17.59 2.92
N THR A 67 -11.63 17.18 4.18
CA THR A 67 -10.58 17.68 5.08
C THR A 67 -9.19 17.41 4.49
N ARG A 68 -8.93 16.21 3.98
CA ARG A 68 -7.65 15.84 3.36
C ARG A 68 -7.43 16.56 2.04
N TYR A 69 -8.46 16.68 1.23
CA TYR A 69 -8.41 17.39 -0.04
C TYR A 69 -8.06 18.88 0.17
N VAL A 70 -8.71 19.54 1.12
CA VAL A 70 -8.40 20.92 1.49
C VAL A 70 -7.00 21.05 2.06
N ALA A 71 -6.54 20.10 2.87
CA ALA A 71 -5.16 20.10 3.35
C ALA A 71 -4.14 19.99 2.22
N ALA A 72 -4.41 19.16 1.20
CA ALA A 72 -3.58 19.06 0.00
C ALA A 72 -3.56 20.37 -0.81
N LEU A 73 -4.73 21.00 -1.02
CA LEU A 73 -4.82 22.30 -1.70
C LEU A 73 -4.03 23.40 -0.98
N LYS A 74 -4.04 23.40 0.37
CA LYS A 74 -3.29 24.37 1.18
C LYS A 74 -1.77 24.13 1.16
N ALA A 75 -1.36 22.88 0.97
CA ALA A 75 0.05 22.50 0.90
C ALA A 75 0.68 22.77 -0.47
N ASP A 76 -0.15 22.88 -1.50
CA ASP A 76 0.29 23.17 -2.87
C ASP A 76 0.60 24.66 -3.00
N LYS A 77 1.86 24.98 -3.30
CA LYS A 77 2.35 26.38 -3.42
C LYS A 77 1.82 27.10 -4.64
N ASP A 78 1.37 26.35 -5.66
CA ASP A 78 0.86 26.89 -6.91
C ASP A 78 -0.65 27.22 -6.83
N ILE A 79 -1.31 26.82 -5.72
CA ILE A 79 -2.75 27.02 -5.49
C ILE A 79 -2.98 28.05 -4.39
N ALA A 80 -3.57 29.19 -4.73
CA ALA A 80 -4.06 30.16 -3.76
C ALA A 80 -5.45 29.71 -3.24
N PHE A 81 -5.46 28.82 -2.26
CA PHE A 81 -6.70 28.31 -1.69
C PHE A 81 -7.39 29.31 -0.77
N PHE A 82 -8.65 29.62 -1.08
CA PHE A 82 -9.59 30.33 -0.22
C PHE A 82 -10.92 29.56 -0.20
N ASP A 83 -11.43 29.23 0.98
CA ASP A 83 -12.70 28.48 1.12
C ASP A 83 -13.91 29.37 0.78
N THR A 84 -14.12 29.65 -0.50
CA THR A 84 -15.18 30.47 -1.06
C THR A 84 -15.83 29.79 -2.26
N GLU A 85 -17.10 30.11 -2.52
CA GLU A 85 -17.79 29.60 -3.71
C GLU A 85 -17.06 29.96 -5.02
N ALA A 86 -16.43 31.13 -5.07
CA ALA A 86 -15.63 31.54 -6.23
C ALA A 86 -14.44 30.62 -6.47
N PHE A 87 -13.75 30.16 -5.41
CA PHE A 87 -12.67 29.18 -5.53
C PHE A 87 -13.20 27.82 -5.99
N TRP A 88 -14.26 27.33 -5.32
CA TRP A 88 -14.84 26.03 -5.67
C TRP A 88 -15.37 25.96 -7.09
N GLY A 89 -15.89 27.07 -7.63
CA GLY A 89 -16.32 27.19 -9.03
C GLY A 89 -15.21 27.46 -10.03
N SER A 90 -13.98 27.75 -9.59
CA SER A 90 -12.85 27.99 -10.50
C SER A 90 -12.30 26.70 -11.09
N THR A 91 -11.68 26.80 -12.27
CA THR A 91 -11.18 25.66 -13.04
C THR A 91 -9.79 25.22 -12.56
N ALA A 92 -9.62 23.95 -12.24
CA ALA A 92 -8.35 23.33 -11.94
C ALA A 92 -7.56 22.96 -13.21
N ALA A 93 -6.31 22.52 -13.08
CA ALA A 93 -5.42 22.19 -14.20
C ALA A 93 -5.97 21.09 -15.14
N ASN A 94 -6.84 20.21 -14.66
CA ASN A 94 -7.47 19.13 -15.44
C ASN A 94 -8.74 19.56 -16.22
N GLY A 95 -9.10 20.84 -16.20
CA GLY A 95 -10.26 21.39 -16.89
C GLY A 95 -11.61 21.25 -16.18
N LYS A 96 -11.66 20.57 -15.03
CA LYS A 96 -12.82 20.51 -14.13
C LYS A 96 -12.74 21.63 -13.10
N THR A 97 -13.87 21.98 -12.50
CA THR A 97 -13.86 22.87 -11.31
C THR A 97 -13.30 22.14 -10.09
N TYR A 98 -12.82 22.88 -9.09
CA TYR A 98 -12.39 22.29 -7.81
C TYR A 98 -13.56 21.59 -7.10
N ARG A 99 -14.80 22.06 -7.29
CA ARG A 99 -16.01 21.40 -6.78
C ARG A 99 -16.23 20.04 -7.44
N GLU A 100 -16.20 19.97 -8.77
CA GLU A 100 -16.33 18.71 -9.52
C GLU A 100 -15.25 17.71 -9.13
N ASN A 101 -14.00 18.15 -8.97
CA ASN A 101 -12.91 17.30 -8.52
C ASN A 101 -13.12 16.77 -7.09
N LEU A 102 -13.65 17.60 -6.20
CA LEU A 102 -14.03 17.17 -4.84
C LEU A 102 -15.13 16.13 -4.86
N ASP A 103 -16.20 16.37 -5.62
CA ASP A 103 -17.37 15.48 -5.69
C ASP A 103 -17.01 14.13 -6.31
N ASP A 104 -16.22 14.13 -7.38
CA ASP A 104 -15.66 12.90 -7.98
C ASP A 104 -14.80 12.14 -6.96
N GLY A 105 -13.93 12.83 -6.25
CA GLY A 105 -13.07 12.23 -5.25
C GLY A 105 -13.83 11.67 -4.05
N ILE A 106 -14.92 12.30 -3.62
CA ILE A 106 -15.84 11.75 -2.59
C ILE A 106 -16.49 10.47 -3.11
N CYS A 107 -16.99 10.47 -4.35
CA CYS A 107 -17.58 9.28 -4.97
C CYS A 107 -16.60 8.11 -4.99
N ASP A 108 -15.39 8.34 -5.45
CA ASP A 108 -14.36 7.31 -5.56
C ASP A 108 -13.91 6.82 -4.17
N TYR A 109 -13.76 7.72 -3.21
CA TYR A 109 -13.40 7.35 -1.84
C TYR A 109 -14.48 6.46 -1.20
N ILE A 110 -15.75 6.78 -1.37
CA ILE A 110 -16.87 5.98 -0.87
C ILE A 110 -16.95 4.61 -1.53
N LYS A 111 -16.74 4.54 -2.84
CA LYS A 111 -16.64 3.26 -3.56
C LYS A 111 -15.49 2.41 -3.02
N ASN A 112 -14.33 3.01 -2.76
CA ASN A 112 -13.17 2.33 -2.17
C ASN A 112 -13.46 1.81 -0.75
N VAL A 113 -14.17 2.57 0.09
CA VAL A 113 -14.61 2.12 1.43
C VAL A 113 -15.51 0.89 1.34
N LEU A 114 -16.44 0.87 0.37
CA LEU A 114 -17.31 -0.27 0.11
C LEU A 114 -16.51 -1.48 -0.37
N ALA A 115 -15.61 -1.29 -1.32
CA ALA A 115 -14.77 -2.35 -1.89
C ALA A 115 -13.84 -2.96 -0.82
N CYS A 116 -13.14 -2.15 -0.03
CA CYS A 116 -12.32 -2.62 1.08
C CYS A 116 -13.12 -3.44 2.10
N SER A 117 -14.32 -2.95 2.47
CA SER A 117 -15.18 -3.66 3.40
C SER A 117 -15.67 -4.98 2.81
N TYR A 118 -16.03 -5.02 1.53
CA TYR A 118 -16.45 -6.22 0.82
C TYR A 118 -15.35 -7.27 0.75
N ILE A 119 -14.12 -6.86 0.39
CA ILE A 119 -12.96 -7.76 0.35
C ILE A 119 -12.71 -8.33 1.75
N TYR A 120 -12.70 -7.49 2.78
CA TYR A 120 -12.47 -7.92 4.16
C TYR A 120 -13.52 -8.97 4.58
N ASP A 121 -14.83 -8.66 4.42
CA ASP A 121 -15.94 -9.52 4.83
C ASP A 121 -15.99 -10.84 4.04
N SER A 122 -15.47 -10.86 2.81
CA SER A 122 -15.34 -12.08 2.01
C SER A 122 -14.25 -13.04 2.52
N ARG A 123 -13.34 -12.58 3.37
CA ARG A 123 -12.19 -13.34 3.88
C ARG A 123 -12.34 -13.74 5.34
N VAL A 124 -12.76 -12.81 6.19
CA VAL A 124 -12.86 -13.02 7.64
C VAL A 124 -14.04 -12.24 8.23
N ALA A 125 -14.51 -12.70 9.40
CA ALA A 125 -15.39 -11.91 10.25
C ALA A 125 -14.55 -11.19 11.31
N LEU A 126 -15.02 -10.02 11.75
CA LEU A 126 -14.41 -9.32 12.89
C LEU A 126 -14.45 -10.23 14.12
N THR A 127 -13.35 -10.27 14.85
CA THR A 127 -13.29 -10.91 16.15
C THR A 127 -13.96 -10.03 17.21
N LYS A 128 -14.36 -10.61 18.33
CA LYS A 128 -14.93 -9.86 19.47
C LYS A 128 -13.94 -8.82 20.04
N ASP A 129 -12.64 -9.06 19.92
CA ASP A 129 -11.62 -8.14 20.41
C ASP A 129 -11.48 -6.94 19.46
N GLU A 130 -11.55 -7.17 18.15
CA GLU A 130 -11.58 -6.10 17.17
C GLU A 130 -12.85 -5.27 17.27
N GLU A 131 -14.02 -5.91 17.43
CA GLU A 131 -15.28 -5.20 17.66
C GLU A 131 -15.20 -4.29 18.90
N ARG A 132 -14.62 -4.80 20.02
CA ARG A 132 -14.41 -3.99 21.23
C ARG A 132 -13.45 -2.84 20.97
N LYS A 133 -12.32 -3.06 20.30
CA LYS A 133 -11.37 -2.02 19.95
C LYS A 133 -12.03 -0.92 19.11
N ILE A 134 -12.80 -1.28 18.09
CA ILE A 134 -13.53 -0.33 17.24
C ILE A 134 -14.52 0.51 18.04
N LEU A 135 -15.30 -0.14 18.90
CA LEU A 135 -16.27 0.56 19.74
C LEU A 135 -15.59 1.48 20.74
N SER A 136 -14.53 1.03 21.41
CA SER A 136 -13.75 1.86 22.35
C SER A 136 -13.20 3.11 21.67
N SER A 137 -12.63 2.98 20.47
CA SER A 137 -12.12 4.15 19.72
C SER A 137 -13.24 5.15 19.35
N ALA A 138 -14.45 4.67 19.07
CA ALA A 138 -15.59 5.56 18.86
C ALA A 138 -16.10 6.22 20.16
N GLU A 139 -16.06 5.48 21.28
CA GLU A 139 -16.42 5.99 22.61
C GLU A 139 -15.43 7.05 23.11
N GLU A 140 -14.14 6.90 22.83
CA GLU A 140 -13.09 7.88 23.15
C GLU A 140 -13.37 9.23 22.48
N ILE A 141 -13.86 9.23 21.23
CA ILE A 141 -14.25 10.48 20.54
C ILE A 141 -15.47 11.10 21.19
N LEU A 142 -16.48 10.29 21.53
CA LEU A 142 -17.68 10.77 22.21
C LEU A 142 -17.31 11.40 23.56
N GLU A 143 -16.49 10.73 24.35
CA GLU A 143 -16.03 11.23 25.64
C GLU A 143 -15.22 12.51 25.50
N TYR A 144 -14.26 12.52 24.59
CA TYR A 144 -13.37 13.69 24.39
C TYR A 144 -14.11 14.92 23.85
N ARG A 145 -15.11 14.74 22.98
CA ARG A 145 -15.81 15.85 22.31
C ARG A 145 -17.07 16.29 23.01
N ALA A 146 -17.78 15.38 23.65
CA ALA A 146 -19.09 15.63 24.24
C ALA A 146 -19.28 15.12 25.68
N GLY A 147 -18.16 14.72 26.35
CA GLY A 147 -18.23 14.22 27.73
C GLY A 147 -19.14 13.00 27.89
N GLY A 148 -19.21 12.13 26.87
CA GLY A 148 -20.06 10.95 26.85
C GLY A 148 -21.55 11.23 26.50
N ASP A 149 -21.95 12.47 26.28
CA ASP A 149 -23.36 12.81 25.93
C ASP A 149 -23.58 12.69 24.40
N VAL A 150 -24.36 11.68 24.01
CA VAL A 150 -24.73 11.39 22.62
C VAL A 150 -25.54 12.52 22.00
N ASN A 151 -26.47 13.16 22.75
CA ASN A 151 -27.31 14.21 22.20
C ASN A 151 -26.46 15.46 21.90
N ALA A 152 -25.59 15.84 22.83
CA ALA A 152 -24.62 16.94 22.60
C ALA A 152 -23.72 16.66 21.40
N PHE A 153 -23.23 15.42 21.26
CA PHE A 153 -22.45 15.02 20.11
C PHE A 153 -23.21 15.17 18.78
N ASP A 154 -24.45 14.67 18.73
CA ASP A 154 -25.29 14.72 17.54
C ASP A 154 -25.67 16.16 17.16
N GLU A 155 -25.91 17.05 18.15
CA GLU A 155 -26.07 18.48 17.91
C GLU A 155 -24.82 19.14 17.29
N MET A 156 -23.63 18.81 17.81
CA MET A 156 -22.34 19.33 17.30
C MET A 156 -22.03 18.85 15.90
N THR A 157 -22.45 17.64 15.54
CA THR A 157 -22.12 17.02 14.25
C THR A 157 -23.19 17.15 13.19
N ALA A 158 -24.38 17.67 13.55
CA ALA A 158 -25.51 17.84 12.63
C ALA A 158 -25.14 18.64 11.36
N LYS A 159 -24.34 19.70 11.50
CA LYS A 159 -23.87 20.54 10.38
C LYS A 159 -22.94 19.81 9.41
N TYR A 160 -22.34 18.69 9.82
CA TYR A 160 -21.53 17.81 8.99
C TYR A 160 -22.34 16.64 8.40
N GLY A 161 -23.61 16.53 8.73
CA GLY A 161 -24.56 15.55 8.21
C GLY A 161 -24.47 14.15 8.81
N PHE A 162 -23.81 13.94 9.97
CA PHE A 162 -23.71 12.64 10.62
C PHE A 162 -23.97 12.71 12.13
N SER A 163 -24.29 11.57 12.72
CA SER A 163 -24.54 11.36 14.15
C SER A 163 -23.48 10.43 14.76
N TYR A 164 -23.45 10.29 16.10
CA TYR A 164 -22.60 9.32 16.79
C TYR A 164 -22.87 7.87 16.35
N ARG A 165 -24.12 7.54 16.04
CA ARG A 165 -24.47 6.23 15.46
C ARG A 165 -23.77 6.00 14.13
N ASP A 166 -23.67 7.03 13.30
CA ASP A 166 -23.02 6.94 11.98
C ASP A 166 -21.51 6.82 12.14
N VAL A 167 -20.91 7.53 13.10
CA VAL A 167 -19.48 7.39 13.46
C VAL A 167 -19.16 5.93 13.84
N LYS A 168 -19.98 5.28 14.68
CA LYS A 168 -19.75 3.87 15.05
C LYS A 168 -19.79 2.92 13.86
N LYS A 169 -20.74 3.13 12.93
CA LYS A 169 -20.85 2.31 11.72
C LYS A 169 -19.69 2.58 10.75
N ALA A 170 -19.31 3.84 10.58
CA ALA A 170 -18.20 4.25 9.75
C ALA A 170 -16.86 3.73 10.31
N ALA A 171 -16.70 3.71 11.64
CA ALA A 171 -15.50 3.16 12.31
C ALA A 171 -15.24 1.70 11.93
N VAL A 172 -16.28 0.87 11.83
CA VAL A 172 -16.14 -0.53 11.38
C VAL A 172 -15.57 -0.60 9.97
N LYS A 173 -16.08 0.21 9.04
CA LYS A 173 -15.60 0.22 7.65
C LYS A 173 -14.20 0.80 7.53
N LEU A 174 -13.89 1.83 8.31
CA LEU A 174 -12.56 2.43 8.37
C LEU A 174 -11.53 1.43 8.88
N TYR A 175 -11.84 0.67 9.93
CA TYR A 175 -10.98 -0.38 10.45
C TYR A 175 -10.68 -1.44 9.38
N LYS A 176 -11.71 -1.93 8.69
CA LYS A 176 -11.56 -2.89 7.61
C LYS A 176 -10.70 -2.34 6.48
N MET A 177 -10.93 -1.09 6.08
CA MET A 177 -10.15 -0.42 5.04
C MET A 177 -8.65 -0.33 5.37
N GLN A 178 -8.30 -0.06 6.64
CA GLN A 178 -6.92 0.01 7.08
C GLN A 178 -6.22 -1.35 7.20
N ARG A 179 -6.98 -2.43 7.30
CA ARG A 179 -6.46 -3.78 7.55
C ARG A 179 -6.48 -4.70 6.35
N VAL A 180 -7.30 -4.40 5.35
CA VAL A 180 -7.58 -5.33 4.25
C VAL A 180 -6.36 -5.68 3.42
N GLN A 181 -5.48 -4.74 3.14
CA GLN A 181 -4.26 -5.00 2.38
C GLN A 181 -3.30 -5.92 3.17
N ALA A 182 -3.08 -5.64 4.45
CA ALA A 182 -2.28 -6.50 5.31
C ALA A 182 -2.92 -7.89 5.51
N LEU A 183 -4.24 -7.98 5.51
CA LEU A 183 -4.96 -9.26 5.54
C LEU A 183 -4.70 -10.10 4.28
N LEU A 184 -4.61 -9.47 3.12
CA LEU A 184 -4.38 -10.15 1.84
C LEU A 184 -2.92 -10.56 1.65
N TYR A 185 -1.99 -9.66 1.98
CA TYR A 185 -0.58 -9.79 1.59
C TYR A 185 0.41 -9.77 2.75
N GLY A 186 -0.07 -9.67 4.00
CA GLY A 186 0.78 -9.44 5.18
C GLY A 186 1.20 -7.96 5.33
N ALA A 187 1.61 -7.58 6.53
CA ALA A 187 2.00 -6.20 6.83
C ALA A 187 3.27 -5.75 6.07
N ASP A 188 4.10 -6.71 5.68
CA ASP A 188 5.34 -6.53 4.92
C ASP A 188 5.22 -6.87 3.42
N GLY A 189 4.00 -7.20 2.96
CA GLY A 189 3.73 -7.59 1.58
C GLY A 189 4.23 -8.98 1.19
N LYS A 190 4.92 -9.72 2.08
CA LYS A 190 5.52 -11.03 1.77
C LYS A 190 4.50 -12.12 1.42
N GLY A 191 3.22 -11.91 1.71
CA GLY A 191 2.14 -12.78 1.23
C GLY A 191 2.08 -12.88 -0.30
N CYS A 192 2.63 -11.88 -1.02
CA CYS A 192 2.76 -11.93 -2.48
C CYS A 192 3.75 -13.01 -2.96
N ALA A 193 4.64 -13.54 -2.11
CA ALA A 193 5.63 -14.55 -2.52
C ALA A 193 5.02 -15.82 -3.12
N SER A 194 3.75 -16.13 -2.81
CA SER A 194 3.00 -17.25 -3.42
C SER A 194 2.47 -16.93 -4.82
N LEU A 195 2.48 -15.67 -5.24
CA LEU A 195 2.02 -15.17 -6.53
C LEU A 195 3.24 -15.04 -7.46
N VAL A 196 3.73 -16.20 -7.92
CA VAL A 196 5.02 -16.29 -8.63
C VAL A 196 5.00 -15.52 -9.95
N GLU A 197 3.90 -15.60 -10.70
CA GLU A 197 3.75 -14.92 -11.98
C GLU A 197 3.80 -13.39 -11.81
N GLU A 198 3.07 -12.88 -10.85
CA GLU A 198 3.03 -11.47 -10.50
C GLU A 198 4.38 -10.96 -9.97
N CYS A 199 5.08 -11.79 -9.17
CA CYS A 199 6.43 -11.47 -8.71
C CYS A 199 7.42 -11.37 -9.88
N GLU A 200 7.42 -12.33 -10.80
CA GLU A 200 8.30 -12.31 -11.97
C GLU A 200 7.97 -11.12 -12.89
N GLU A 201 6.70 -10.83 -13.13
CA GLU A 201 6.29 -9.65 -13.90
C GLU A 201 6.76 -8.35 -13.22
N HIS A 202 6.59 -8.25 -11.89
CA HIS A 202 7.02 -7.08 -11.12
C HIS A 202 8.54 -6.91 -11.17
N LEU A 203 9.30 -8.02 -11.08
CA LEU A 203 10.75 -8.05 -11.17
C LEU A 203 11.28 -7.48 -12.51
N MET A 204 10.55 -7.70 -13.60
CA MET A 204 10.92 -7.15 -14.91
C MET A 204 10.88 -5.62 -14.96
N GLY A 205 10.22 -4.96 -14.01
CA GLY A 205 10.24 -3.51 -13.83
C GLY A 205 11.51 -2.99 -13.16
N TYR A 206 12.41 -3.89 -12.71
CA TYR A 206 13.67 -3.51 -12.07
C TYR A 206 14.84 -3.65 -13.04
N THR A 207 15.81 -2.77 -12.88
CA THR A 207 17.11 -2.84 -13.53
C THR A 207 18.10 -3.55 -12.60
N HIS A 208 18.68 -4.66 -13.07
CA HIS A 208 19.71 -5.40 -12.35
C HIS A 208 21.11 -4.93 -12.75
N VAL A 209 21.91 -4.55 -11.78
CA VAL A 209 23.31 -4.10 -12.00
C VAL A 209 24.26 -4.66 -10.96
N TYR A 210 25.50 -4.85 -11.35
CA TYR A 210 26.63 -4.98 -10.44
C TYR A 210 27.37 -3.65 -10.39
N LEU A 211 27.78 -3.22 -9.19
CA LEU A 211 28.48 -1.98 -8.93
C LEU A 211 29.86 -2.28 -8.37
N LEU A 212 30.89 -1.75 -9.01
CA LEU A 212 32.27 -1.83 -8.54
C LEU A 212 32.73 -0.42 -8.14
N PHE A 213 32.68 -0.14 -6.85
CA PHE A 213 33.24 1.09 -6.28
C PHE A 213 34.75 0.94 -6.07
N ILE A 214 35.55 1.83 -6.67
CA ILE A 214 36.95 1.93 -6.43
C ILE A 214 37.27 3.30 -5.83
N ARG A 215 37.42 3.33 -4.51
CA ARG A 215 37.80 4.55 -3.78
C ARG A 215 39.21 4.96 -4.14
N THR A 216 39.49 6.26 -4.24
CA THR A 216 40.80 6.78 -4.69
C THR A 216 41.64 7.39 -3.58
N SER A 217 41.06 7.63 -2.40
CA SER A 217 41.78 8.29 -1.28
C SER A 217 41.71 7.50 0.02
N THR A 218 40.65 6.71 0.24
CA THR A 218 40.43 6.00 1.49
C THR A 218 39.97 4.57 1.24
N LYS A 219 39.97 3.75 2.30
CA LYS A 219 39.39 2.41 2.36
C LYS A 219 38.76 2.16 3.73
N PHE A 220 37.85 1.23 3.81
CA PHE A 220 37.32 0.74 5.07
C PHE A 220 38.18 -0.41 5.61
N VAL A 221 38.40 -0.39 6.92
CA VAL A 221 39.12 -1.45 7.65
C VAL A 221 38.26 -1.85 8.84
N THR A 222 38.06 -3.16 9.00
CA THR A 222 37.39 -3.71 10.16
C THR A 222 38.39 -4.06 11.24
N ASP A 223 38.25 -3.48 12.43
CA ASP A 223 39.03 -3.86 13.60
C ASP A 223 38.70 -5.31 13.98
N LYS A 224 39.73 -6.14 14.11
CA LYS A 224 39.54 -7.58 14.36
C LYS A 224 39.06 -7.91 15.75
N ASP A 225 39.30 -7.00 16.70
CA ASP A 225 39.03 -7.24 18.12
C ASP A 225 37.64 -6.67 18.51
N SER A 226 37.29 -5.48 17.97
CA SER A 226 36.00 -4.82 18.23
C SER A 226 34.93 -5.09 17.19
N GLY A 227 35.30 -5.48 15.96
CA GLY A 227 34.40 -5.59 14.83
C GLY A 227 33.98 -4.23 14.25
N GLU A 228 34.50 -3.12 14.75
CA GLU A 228 34.19 -1.78 14.27
C GLU A 228 34.81 -1.53 12.90
N VAL A 229 34.07 -0.88 12.02
CA VAL A 229 34.54 -0.46 10.68
C VAL A 229 34.91 1.01 10.74
N TYR A 230 36.12 1.33 10.31
CA TYR A 230 36.61 2.71 10.26
C TYR A 230 37.33 3.00 8.95
N GLU A 231 37.30 4.26 8.54
CA GLU A 231 37.86 4.74 7.31
C GLU A 231 39.34 5.13 7.53
N VAL A 232 40.26 4.65 6.68
CA VAL A 232 41.69 5.00 6.69
C VAL A 232 42.15 5.49 5.34
N ALA A 233 43.15 6.36 5.33
CA ALA A 233 43.76 6.82 4.10
C ALA A 233 44.49 5.65 3.38
N LEU A 234 44.43 5.67 2.05
CA LEU A 234 45.21 4.76 1.21
C LEU A 234 46.71 5.14 1.23
N THR A 235 47.54 4.16 1.14
CA THR A 235 48.98 4.37 0.87
C THR A 235 49.22 4.73 -0.60
N ASP A 236 50.35 5.37 -0.92
CA ASP A 236 50.71 5.73 -2.29
C ASP A 236 50.73 4.52 -3.24
N ALA A 237 51.13 3.35 -2.75
CA ALA A 237 51.12 2.10 -3.50
C ALA A 237 49.69 1.65 -3.83
N GLU A 238 48.74 1.74 -2.86
CA GLU A 238 47.35 1.41 -3.06
C GLU A 238 46.65 2.40 -4.00
N ILE A 239 46.94 3.70 -3.87
CA ILE A 239 46.47 4.73 -4.80
C ILE A 239 46.87 4.42 -6.23
N SER A 240 48.17 4.08 -6.42
CA SER A 240 48.73 3.76 -7.73
C SER A 240 48.11 2.48 -8.33
N ALA A 241 47.89 1.44 -7.51
CA ALA A 241 47.24 0.21 -7.93
C ALA A 241 45.80 0.44 -8.35
N ARG A 242 45.02 1.16 -7.55
CA ARG A 242 43.62 1.50 -7.84
C ARG A 242 43.50 2.37 -9.10
N ALA A 243 44.37 3.37 -9.28
CA ALA A 243 44.43 4.18 -10.49
C ALA A 243 44.71 3.36 -11.75
N ALA A 244 45.59 2.34 -11.65
CA ALA A 244 45.88 1.43 -12.75
C ALA A 244 44.63 0.62 -13.16
N VAL A 245 43.91 0.07 -12.21
CA VAL A 245 42.63 -0.69 -12.43
C VAL A 245 41.57 0.20 -13.05
N ILE A 246 41.36 1.43 -12.52
CA ILE A 246 40.43 2.39 -13.11
C ILE A 246 40.80 2.66 -14.57
N GLY A 247 42.08 2.91 -14.85
CA GLY A 247 42.55 3.14 -16.23
C GLY A 247 42.42 1.93 -17.14
N GLU A 248 42.56 0.71 -16.63
CA GLU A 248 42.33 -0.54 -17.36
C GLU A 248 40.86 -0.69 -17.74
N LEU A 249 39.96 -0.55 -16.78
CA LEU A 249 38.51 -0.69 -16.98
C LEU A 249 37.98 0.38 -17.95
N ARG A 250 38.39 1.64 -17.81
CA ARG A 250 38.05 2.72 -18.76
C ARG A 250 38.42 2.40 -20.18
N ARG A 251 39.68 1.94 -20.39
CA ARG A 251 40.11 1.54 -21.72
C ARG A 251 39.32 0.36 -22.28
N ALA A 252 39.07 -0.64 -21.46
CA ALA A 252 38.31 -1.82 -21.88
C ALA A 252 36.86 -1.49 -22.26
N ILE A 253 36.21 -0.54 -21.55
CA ILE A 253 34.85 0.00 -21.87
C ILE A 253 34.93 0.74 -23.22
N ALA A 254 35.86 1.68 -23.39
CA ALA A 254 36.03 2.43 -24.63
C ALA A 254 36.35 1.53 -25.84
N ASN A 255 37.11 0.47 -25.63
CA ASN A 255 37.41 -0.53 -26.65
C ASN A 255 36.17 -1.31 -27.07
N LYS A 256 35.28 -1.64 -26.15
CA LYS A 256 34.01 -2.29 -26.47
C LYS A 256 33.11 -1.40 -27.36
N GLU A 257 33.06 -0.11 -27.06
CA GLU A 257 32.29 0.87 -27.82
C GLU A 257 32.85 1.08 -29.24
N SER A 258 34.19 1.06 -29.39
CA SER A 258 34.88 1.24 -30.67
C SER A 258 35.15 -0.05 -31.46
N GLY A 259 34.86 -1.21 -30.88
CA GLY A 259 35.14 -2.51 -31.49
C GLY A 259 36.63 -2.88 -31.54
N ALA A 260 37.48 -2.24 -30.72
CA ALA A 260 38.89 -2.51 -30.63
C ALA A 260 39.18 -3.77 -29.81
N ASP A 261 40.47 -4.24 -29.85
CA ASP A 261 40.90 -5.37 -29.05
C ASP A 261 40.88 -5.06 -27.54
N MET A 262 40.89 -6.12 -26.68
CA MET A 262 40.82 -6.01 -25.22
C MET A 262 39.57 -5.26 -24.72
N GLN A 263 38.42 -5.69 -25.21
CA GLN A 263 37.12 -5.19 -24.73
C GLN A 263 36.79 -5.69 -23.33
N ILE A 264 36.01 -4.88 -22.59
CA ILE A 264 35.47 -5.31 -21.29
C ILE A 264 34.53 -6.50 -21.48
N THR A 265 34.64 -7.49 -20.61
CA THR A 265 33.77 -8.65 -20.53
C THR A 265 33.19 -8.76 -19.13
N GLU A 266 32.08 -9.45 -19.02
CA GLU A 266 31.45 -9.77 -17.71
C GLU A 266 32.48 -10.43 -16.78
N LYS A 267 33.22 -11.45 -17.29
CA LYS A 267 34.26 -12.13 -16.49
C LYS A 267 35.31 -11.16 -15.95
N MET A 268 35.84 -10.28 -16.80
CA MET A 268 36.83 -9.29 -16.37
C MET A 268 36.23 -8.36 -15.29
N PHE A 269 34.99 -7.91 -15.45
CA PHE A 269 34.33 -7.08 -14.48
C PHE A 269 34.14 -7.81 -13.15
N MET A 270 33.62 -9.04 -13.17
CA MET A 270 33.38 -9.83 -11.95
C MET A 270 34.64 -10.22 -11.22
N ASP A 271 35.77 -10.51 -11.97
CA ASP A 271 37.09 -10.74 -11.39
C ASP A 271 37.56 -9.47 -10.62
N ARG A 272 37.37 -8.27 -11.20
CA ARG A 272 37.70 -7.00 -10.54
C ARG A 272 36.77 -6.66 -9.39
N LEU A 273 35.49 -6.99 -9.50
CA LEU A 273 34.52 -6.83 -8.40
C LEU A 273 34.94 -7.68 -7.18
N SER A 274 35.34 -8.92 -7.41
CA SER A 274 35.83 -9.80 -6.35
C SER A 274 37.17 -9.33 -5.71
N GLU A 275 38.01 -8.65 -6.47
CA GLU A 275 39.31 -8.18 -6.00
C GLU A 275 39.29 -6.83 -5.28
N PHE A 276 38.43 -5.91 -5.75
CA PHE A 276 38.38 -4.51 -5.31
C PHE A 276 37.03 -4.08 -4.76
N GLY A 277 35.99 -4.93 -4.84
CA GLY A 277 34.65 -4.61 -4.34
C GLY A 277 34.67 -4.47 -2.80
N GLU A 278 34.09 -3.39 -2.32
CA GLU A 278 33.98 -3.09 -0.87
C GLU A 278 32.59 -3.48 -0.32
N ASP A 279 31.67 -3.95 -1.19
CA ASP A 279 30.34 -4.38 -0.81
C ASP A 279 30.36 -5.72 -0.05
N SER A 280 29.26 -6.01 0.66
CA SER A 280 29.08 -7.30 1.32
C SER A 280 29.12 -8.46 0.31
N ASP A 281 29.57 -9.63 0.75
CA ASP A 281 29.62 -10.85 -0.06
C ASP A 281 28.29 -11.19 -0.72
N SER A 282 27.16 -10.83 -0.08
CA SER A 282 25.81 -11.05 -0.63
C SER A 282 25.54 -10.13 -1.82
N LEU A 283 25.85 -8.83 -1.71
CA LEU A 283 25.66 -7.85 -2.80
C LEU A 283 26.61 -8.09 -3.98
N GLN A 284 27.83 -8.55 -3.71
CA GLN A 284 28.75 -8.98 -4.79
C GLN A 284 28.21 -10.18 -5.59
N LYS A 285 27.37 -11.04 -4.95
CA LYS A 285 26.75 -12.20 -5.60
C LYS A 285 25.41 -11.90 -6.25
N THR A 286 24.58 -11.08 -5.60
CA THR A 286 23.21 -10.81 -6.05
C THR A 286 23.11 -9.58 -6.93
N GLY A 287 24.05 -8.64 -6.86
CA GLY A 287 23.97 -7.32 -7.49
C GLY A 287 22.90 -6.43 -6.84
N TYR A 288 22.62 -5.33 -7.48
CA TYR A 288 21.64 -4.31 -7.07
C TYR A 288 20.46 -4.29 -8.03
N TYR A 289 19.27 -3.97 -7.51
CA TYR A 289 18.04 -3.86 -8.28
C TYR A 289 17.47 -2.45 -8.12
N PHE A 290 17.42 -1.68 -9.20
CA PHE A 290 16.92 -0.32 -9.23
C PHE A 290 15.66 -0.20 -10.06
N ARG A 291 14.80 0.74 -9.68
CA ARG A 291 13.65 1.20 -10.44
C ARG A 291 13.58 2.73 -10.37
N GLU A 292 12.71 3.34 -11.15
CA GLU A 292 12.45 4.77 -11.04
C GLU A 292 12.07 5.14 -9.59
N GLY A 293 12.71 6.18 -9.08
CA GLY A 293 12.51 6.63 -7.69
C GLY A 293 13.28 5.86 -6.62
N THR A 294 14.09 4.82 -6.98
CA THR A 294 14.96 4.16 -6.01
C THR A 294 15.98 5.15 -5.46
N LYS A 295 16.08 5.21 -4.12
CA LYS A 295 17.15 5.93 -3.44
C LYS A 295 18.29 4.98 -3.12
N PHE A 296 19.43 5.22 -3.73
CA PHE A 296 20.64 4.48 -3.46
C PHE A 296 21.56 5.30 -2.58
N THR A 297 21.88 4.80 -1.40
CA THR A 297 22.75 5.46 -0.42
C THR A 297 23.95 4.60 -0.12
N SER A 298 25.11 5.25 0.09
CA SER A 298 26.31 4.57 0.61
C SER A 298 26.25 4.45 2.14
N ASP A 299 27.22 3.69 2.71
CA ASP A 299 27.42 3.57 4.16
C ASP A 299 27.62 4.91 4.87
N ALA A 300 28.04 5.96 4.16
CA ALA A 300 28.15 7.33 4.65
C ALA A 300 26.84 8.12 4.57
N ALA A 301 25.71 7.47 4.28
CA ALA A 301 24.38 8.08 4.07
C ALA A 301 24.34 9.11 2.92
N LEU A 302 25.25 9.02 1.97
CA LEU A 302 25.27 9.86 0.77
C LEU A 302 24.40 9.22 -0.32
N GLU A 303 23.50 10.00 -0.88
CA GLU A 303 22.66 9.56 -2.01
C GLU A 303 23.47 9.66 -3.32
N TYR A 304 23.36 8.64 -4.17
CA TYR A 304 23.97 8.59 -5.51
C TYR A 304 22.92 8.47 -6.62
N PRO A 305 22.14 9.53 -6.87
CA PRO A 305 21.10 9.51 -7.89
C PRO A 305 21.66 9.23 -9.30
N ASP A 306 22.85 9.75 -9.60
CA ASP A 306 23.50 9.58 -10.90
C ASP A 306 23.81 8.11 -11.24
N ILE A 307 24.09 7.27 -10.22
CA ILE A 307 24.32 5.83 -10.41
C ILE A 307 23.01 5.15 -10.78
N VAL A 308 21.91 5.49 -10.08
CA VAL A 308 20.59 4.96 -10.37
C VAL A 308 20.13 5.36 -11.76
N GLU A 309 20.17 6.66 -12.08
CA GLU A 309 19.77 7.20 -13.38
C GLU A 309 20.56 6.55 -14.51
N LYS A 310 21.91 6.50 -14.38
CA LYS A 310 22.77 5.86 -15.36
C LYS A 310 22.45 4.39 -15.54
N SER A 311 22.17 3.66 -14.45
CA SER A 311 21.80 2.25 -14.49
C SER A 311 20.49 2.00 -15.23
N LEU A 312 19.51 2.88 -15.04
CA LEU A 312 18.21 2.79 -15.71
C LEU A 312 18.36 2.97 -17.23
N ASP A 313 19.18 3.93 -17.66
CA ASP A 313 19.38 4.27 -19.08
C ASP A 313 20.21 3.25 -19.88
N MET A 314 20.97 2.38 -19.20
CA MET A 314 21.84 1.40 -19.87
C MET A 314 21.02 0.26 -20.50
N SER A 315 21.58 -0.36 -21.55
CA SER A 315 21.10 -1.63 -22.10
C SER A 315 21.70 -2.81 -21.35
N VAL A 316 20.98 -3.94 -21.27
CA VAL A 316 21.52 -5.20 -20.72
C VAL A 316 22.81 -5.61 -21.45
N GLY A 317 23.83 -6.01 -20.68
CA GLY A 317 25.17 -6.34 -21.18
C GLY A 317 26.08 -5.12 -21.37
N ALA A 318 25.58 -3.91 -21.10
CA ALA A 318 26.39 -2.69 -21.17
C ALA A 318 27.21 -2.46 -19.91
N PHE A 319 28.32 -1.72 -20.06
CA PHE A 319 29.17 -1.24 -18.99
C PHE A 319 29.24 0.28 -19.04
N SER A 320 29.37 0.91 -17.89
CA SER A 320 29.52 2.36 -17.77
C SER A 320 30.30 2.72 -16.52
N GLU A 321 30.58 4.01 -16.33
CA GLU A 321 31.15 4.54 -15.10
C GLU A 321 30.45 5.81 -14.65
N VAL A 322 30.48 6.05 -13.36
CA VAL A 322 30.09 7.31 -12.70
C VAL A 322 31.25 7.72 -11.78
N VAL A 323 31.73 8.95 -11.92
CA VAL A 323 32.75 9.51 -11.04
C VAL A 323 32.04 10.17 -9.86
N THR A 324 32.46 9.80 -8.65
CA THR A 324 31.95 10.36 -7.39
C THR A 324 33.05 11.10 -6.64
N ASP A 325 32.71 11.82 -5.60
CA ASP A 325 33.66 12.52 -4.73
C ASP A 325 34.65 11.57 -4.03
N PHE A 326 34.32 10.28 -3.91
CA PHE A 326 35.15 9.27 -3.23
C PHE A 326 35.94 8.39 -4.18
N GLY A 327 35.60 8.39 -5.47
CA GLY A 327 36.26 7.52 -6.44
C GLY A 327 35.42 7.30 -7.70
N THR A 328 35.56 6.13 -8.29
CA THR A 328 34.84 5.75 -9.52
C THR A 328 34.00 4.52 -9.26
N CYS A 329 32.71 4.62 -9.61
CA CYS A 329 31.78 3.48 -9.64
C CYS A 329 31.67 2.97 -11.08
N PHE A 330 32.07 1.73 -11.32
CA PHE A 330 31.81 1.03 -12.58
C PHE A 330 30.53 0.24 -12.47
N ILE A 331 29.72 0.27 -13.52
CA ILE A 331 28.37 -0.34 -13.57
C ILE A 331 28.36 -1.39 -14.68
N TYR A 332 27.92 -2.60 -14.35
CA TYR A 332 27.58 -3.63 -15.32
C TYR A 332 26.09 -3.95 -15.22
N LYS A 333 25.33 -3.74 -16.30
CA LYS A 333 23.89 -4.03 -16.34
C LYS A 333 23.62 -5.44 -16.81
N CYS A 334 22.87 -6.19 -16.03
CA CYS A 334 22.47 -7.58 -16.30
C CYS A 334 20.96 -7.69 -16.52
N ALA A 335 20.53 -8.86 -16.99
CA ALA A 335 19.12 -9.22 -16.91
C ALA A 335 18.74 -9.54 -15.46
N PRO A 336 17.52 -9.23 -15.01
CA PRO A 336 17.00 -9.68 -13.72
C PRO A 336 17.07 -11.21 -13.61
N VAL A 337 17.38 -11.71 -12.40
CA VAL A 337 17.47 -13.15 -12.13
C VAL A 337 16.16 -13.62 -11.54
N SER A 338 15.47 -14.54 -12.22
CA SER A 338 14.21 -15.11 -11.75
C SER A 338 14.35 -15.70 -10.34
N GLY A 339 13.36 -15.44 -9.49
CA GLY A 339 13.32 -15.94 -8.11
C GLY A 339 14.31 -15.27 -7.15
N ILE A 340 15.06 -14.26 -7.56
CA ILE A 340 16.06 -13.58 -6.71
C ILE A 340 15.46 -13.02 -5.41
N TYR A 341 14.21 -12.57 -5.47
CA TYR A 341 13.46 -12.04 -4.33
C TYR A 341 13.19 -13.08 -3.22
N LEU A 342 13.37 -14.38 -3.52
CA LEU A 342 13.26 -15.49 -2.55
C LEU A 342 14.60 -15.83 -1.89
N THR A 343 15.70 -15.18 -2.28
CA THR A 343 17.05 -15.51 -1.79
C THR A 343 17.20 -15.02 -0.36
N GLU A 344 17.58 -15.92 0.55
CA GLU A 344 17.86 -15.60 1.95
C GLU A 344 19.02 -14.59 2.06
N GLY A 345 18.88 -13.59 2.92
CA GLY A 345 19.86 -12.51 3.09
C GLY A 345 19.71 -11.32 2.13
N SER A 346 18.79 -11.38 1.16
CA SER A 346 18.44 -10.24 0.30
C SER A 346 17.34 -9.34 0.88
N GLU A 347 16.88 -9.62 2.10
CA GLU A 347 15.68 -9.04 2.72
C GLU A 347 15.68 -7.53 2.81
N SER A 348 16.81 -6.90 3.13
CA SER A 348 16.90 -5.44 3.19
C SER A 348 16.81 -4.79 1.80
N PHE A 349 17.29 -5.48 0.79
CA PHE A 349 17.34 -5.02 -0.59
C PHE A 349 15.97 -5.15 -1.29
N PHE A 350 15.25 -6.25 -1.00
CA PHE A 350 13.90 -6.52 -1.52
C PHE A 350 12.77 -6.12 -0.55
N SER A 351 13.06 -5.37 0.54
CA SER A 351 12.03 -4.90 1.46
C SER A 351 10.92 -4.13 0.76
N ASP A 352 11.30 -3.27 -0.18
CA ASP A 352 10.34 -2.49 -0.97
C ASP A 352 9.67 -3.30 -2.10
N PHE A 353 10.26 -4.40 -2.54
CA PHE A 353 9.74 -5.21 -3.63
C PHE A 353 8.33 -5.74 -3.32
N TYR A 354 8.18 -6.42 -2.19
CA TYR A 354 6.89 -6.98 -1.78
C TYR A 354 5.87 -5.92 -1.39
N LEU A 355 6.30 -4.83 -0.76
CA LEU A 355 5.41 -3.72 -0.41
C LEU A 355 4.84 -3.08 -1.67
N THR A 356 5.69 -2.77 -2.65
CA THR A 356 5.25 -2.15 -3.90
C THR A 356 4.43 -3.07 -4.78
N LEU A 357 4.73 -4.38 -4.78
CA LEU A 357 3.90 -5.36 -5.46
C LEU A 357 2.52 -5.48 -4.79
N SER A 358 2.47 -5.56 -3.46
CA SER A 358 1.20 -5.61 -2.73
C SER A 358 0.37 -4.34 -2.95
N ASP A 359 0.99 -3.16 -3.00
CA ASP A 359 0.32 -1.90 -3.31
C ASP A 359 -0.27 -1.90 -4.73
N LYS A 360 0.50 -2.36 -5.72
CA LYS A 360 0.03 -2.51 -7.12
C LYS A 360 -1.17 -3.44 -7.19
N LEU A 361 -1.02 -4.67 -6.70
CA LEU A 361 -2.08 -5.69 -6.76
C LEU A 361 -3.33 -5.28 -5.97
N PHE A 362 -3.14 -4.65 -4.81
CA PHE A 362 -4.25 -4.14 -4.02
C PHE A 362 -4.99 -3.02 -4.74
N SER A 363 -4.26 -2.07 -5.33
CA SER A 363 -4.83 -0.95 -6.09
C SER A 363 -5.61 -1.43 -7.31
N GLU A 364 -5.09 -2.41 -8.06
CA GLU A 364 -5.77 -3.01 -9.20
C GLU A 364 -7.06 -3.73 -8.80
N ASN A 365 -7.02 -4.56 -7.76
CA ASN A 365 -8.19 -5.24 -7.21
C ASN A 365 -9.24 -4.25 -6.68
N LEU A 366 -8.78 -3.21 -5.98
CA LEU A 366 -9.65 -2.17 -5.43
C LEU A 366 -10.33 -1.38 -6.55
N SER A 367 -9.57 -1.00 -7.59
CA SER A 367 -10.10 -0.27 -8.75
C SER A 367 -11.17 -1.08 -9.49
N ALA A 368 -10.93 -2.38 -9.72
CA ALA A 368 -11.91 -3.25 -10.37
C ALA A 368 -13.21 -3.35 -9.56
N LEU A 369 -13.11 -3.63 -8.25
CA LEU A 369 -14.28 -3.79 -7.38
C LEU A 369 -15.01 -2.47 -7.10
N SER A 370 -14.30 -1.35 -7.02
CA SER A 370 -14.92 -0.04 -6.79
C SER A 370 -15.84 0.37 -7.94
N GLN A 371 -15.56 -0.08 -9.16
CA GLN A 371 -16.42 0.15 -10.33
C GLN A 371 -17.75 -0.60 -10.24
N GLU A 372 -17.82 -1.71 -9.50
CA GLU A 372 -19.05 -2.45 -9.24
C GLU A 372 -19.92 -1.82 -8.12
N ALA A 373 -19.35 -0.88 -7.38
CA ALA A 373 -20.08 -0.22 -6.30
C ALA A 373 -21.20 0.70 -6.84
N LEU A 374 -22.40 0.49 -6.35
CA LEU A 374 -23.58 1.24 -6.76
C LEU A 374 -23.78 2.45 -5.84
N LEU A 375 -23.71 3.66 -6.41
CA LEU A 375 -24.19 4.89 -5.80
C LEU A 375 -25.64 5.12 -6.30
N LYS A 376 -26.58 5.23 -5.38
CA LYS A 376 -28.02 5.39 -5.69
C LYS A 376 -28.34 6.87 -5.92
N ASP A 377 -29.47 7.18 -6.56
CA ASP A 377 -29.90 8.57 -6.80
C ASP A 377 -29.91 9.41 -5.50
N LYS A 378 -30.36 8.83 -4.40
CA LYS A 378 -30.30 9.45 -3.07
C LYS A 378 -28.92 9.85 -2.58
N PHE A 379 -27.86 9.22 -3.09
CA PHE A 379 -26.50 9.62 -2.77
C PHE A 379 -26.16 11.00 -3.35
N TYR A 380 -26.54 11.24 -4.59
CA TYR A 380 -26.30 12.51 -5.26
C TYR A 380 -27.18 13.65 -4.72
N GLU A 381 -28.34 13.30 -4.14
CA GLU A 381 -29.21 14.26 -3.45
C GLU A 381 -28.64 14.79 -2.13
N LEU A 382 -27.59 14.13 -1.56
CA LEU A 382 -26.97 14.55 -0.30
C LEU A 382 -26.09 15.79 -0.44
N ASP A 383 -25.69 16.16 -1.65
CA ASP A 383 -24.77 17.28 -1.94
C ASP A 383 -23.56 17.31 -0.98
N LEU A 384 -22.87 16.18 -0.88
CA LEU A 384 -21.82 15.95 0.12
C LEU A 384 -20.65 16.94 0.01
N GLY A 385 -20.37 17.43 -1.19
CA GLY A 385 -19.33 18.43 -1.43
C GLY A 385 -19.63 19.78 -0.79
N SER A 386 -20.92 20.13 -0.59
CA SER A 386 -21.32 21.41 0.03
C SER A 386 -21.28 21.37 1.57
N LEU A 387 -21.33 20.17 2.19
CA LEU A 387 -21.29 20.03 3.65
C LEU A 387 -20.02 20.64 4.25
N GLU A 388 -20.14 21.16 5.48
CA GLU A 388 -18.97 21.52 6.28
C GLU A 388 -18.06 20.29 6.48
N TYR A 389 -16.78 20.52 6.73
CA TYR A 389 -15.79 19.46 6.92
C TYR A 389 -14.99 19.67 8.21
N THR A 390 -14.51 18.58 8.76
CA THR A 390 -13.76 18.57 10.00
C THR A 390 -12.87 17.32 10.09
N SER A 391 -11.76 17.43 10.79
CA SER A 391 -10.94 16.26 11.19
C SER A 391 -11.11 15.89 12.66
N GLU A 392 -11.99 16.57 13.39
CA GLU A 392 -12.06 16.47 14.85
C GLU A 392 -12.79 15.24 15.37
N TYR A 393 -13.58 14.58 14.53
CA TYR A 393 -14.42 13.44 14.90
C TYR A 393 -13.96 12.13 14.27
N TYR A 394 -12.68 12.07 13.83
CA TYR A 394 -12.15 10.85 13.20
C TYR A 394 -11.71 9.82 14.21
N VAL A 395 -12.24 8.61 14.01
CA VAL A 395 -11.78 7.41 14.71
C VAL A 395 -10.37 7.07 14.21
N ARG A 396 -9.44 6.87 15.14
CA ARG A 396 -8.08 6.37 14.89
C ARG A 396 -7.93 5.02 15.56
N PHE A 397 -7.21 4.13 14.92
CA PHE A 397 -6.88 2.81 15.45
C PHE A 397 -5.35 2.72 15.54
N ASP A 398 -4.85 2.77 16.75
CA ASP A 398 -3.43 2.56 17.06
C ASP A 398 -3.07 1.07 17.03
#